data_1fef6d9263eecc37a0c4931420ebd573
#
_entry.id   1fef6d9263eecc37a0c4931420ebd573
#
_cell.length_a   1.000
_cell.length_b   1.000
_cell.length_c   1.000
_cell.angle_alpha   90.00
_cell.angle_beta   90.00
_cell.angle_gamma   90.00
#
_symmetry.space_group_name_H-M   'P 1'
#
loop_
_entity.id
_entity.type
_entity.pdbx_description
1 polymer ?
#
loop_
_entity_poly.entity_id
_entity_poly.type
_entity_poly.pdbx_seq_one_letter_code
_entity_poly.pdbx_strand_id
1 'polypeptide(L)'
;DVIEQKSIENNSPLLHNSDFFINSDSSDSFHYKGILRDFRNLKSNLKGSYQTKNLALAIAAIEILQKNQHVSITEESIRDGLSTISWEGRFEVVRDKPPLILDSAHNPGAAISLVESIVDTYPNTKFSFLIGMLDDKGHSNFLKEISSITETLIITRVPSE
;
A
#
# COMPACT_ATOMS: atom_id res chain seq x y z
N ASP A 1 -19.89 -5.10 -11.73
CA ASP A 1 -19.95 -4.28 -10.52
C ASP A 1 -20.27 -2.82 -10.86
N VAL A 2 -20.33 -1.91 -9.88
CA VAL A 2 -20.66 -0.49 -10.09
C VAL A 2 -19.61 0.20 -10.97
N ILE A 3 -18.33 -0.15 -10.80
CA ILE A 3 -17.21 0.43 -11.56
C ILE A 3 -17.28 0.00 -13.03
N GLU A 4 -17.56 -1.27 -13.29
CA GLU A 4 -17.74 -1.80 -14.65
C GLU A 4 -18.92 -1.11 -15.36
N GLN A 5 -20.04 -0.98 -14.66
CA GLN A 5 -21.21 -0.26 -15.22
C GLN A 5 -20.85 1.18 -15.56
N LYS A 6 -20.16 1.89 -14.68
CA LYS A 6 -19.73 3.29 -14.92
C LYS A 6 -18.71 3.41 -16.04
N SER A 7 -17.82 2.44 -16.17
CA SER A 7 -16.88 2.34 -17.29
C SER A 7 -17.60 2.29 -18.63
N ILE A 8 -18.62 1.43 -18.75
CA ILE A 8 -19.43 1.29 -19.95
C ILE A 8 -20.23 2.56 -20.23
N GLU A 9 -20.94 3.10 -19.21
CA GLU A 9 -21.75 4.31 -19.32
C GLU A 9 -20.94 5.53 -19.81
N ASN A 10 -19.67 5.64 -19.40
CA ASN A 10 -18.80 6.75 -19.75
C ASN A 10 -17.86 6.44 -20.92
N ASN A 11 -17.98 5.28 -21.56
CA ASN A 11 -17.08 4.81 -22.62
C ASN A 11 -15.58 4.93 -22.19
N SER A 12 -15.31 4.60 -20.92
CA SER A 12 -13.97 4.66 -20.31
C SER A 12 -13.43 3.24 -20.17
N PRO A 13 -12.32 2.88 -20.82
CA PRO A 13 -11.75 1.55 -20.68
C PRO A 13 -11.42 1.25 -19.23
N LEU A 14 -11.83 0.07 -18.75
CA LEU A 14 -11.51 -0.43 -17.41
C LEU A 14 -10.36 -1.42 -17.53
N LEU A 15 -9.38 -1.26 -16.64
CA LEU A 15 -8.30 -2.22 -16.44
C LEU A 15 -8.44 -2.84 -15.06
N HIS A 16 -8.34 -4.15 -15.02
CA HIS A 16 -8.37 -4.92 -13.80
C HIS A 16 -6.95 -5.23 -13.32
N ASN A 17 -6.80 -5.53 -12.05
CA ASN A 17 -5.51 -5.99 -11.49
C ASN A 17 -5.03 -7.34 -12.10
N SER A 18 -5.92 -8.07 -12.78
CA SER A 18 -5.57 -9.26 -13.58
C SER A 18 -4.86 -8.92 -14.89
N ASP A 19 -4.92 -7.67 -15.35
CA ASP A 19 -4.34 -7.25 -16.62
C ASP A 19 -2.85 -6.95 -16.51
N PHE A 20 -2.32 -6.99 -15.30
CA PHE A 20 -0.89 -6.91 -15.04
C PHE A 20 -0.48 -7.93 -13.97
N PHE A 21 0.75 -8.38 -14.08
CA PHE A 21 1.32 -9.37 -13.16
C PHE A 21 2.29 -8.69 -12.21
N ILE A 22 2.25 -9.10 -10.95
CA ILE A 22 3.21 -8.67 -9.94
C ILE A 22 3.63 -9.87 -9.09
N ASN A 23 4.92 -9.99 -8.84
CA ASN A 23 5.49 -10.99 -7.94
C ASN A 23 6.67 -10.38 -7.17
N SER A 24 6.79 -10.74 -5.91
CA SER A 24 7.99 -10.41 -5.14
C SER A 24 9.13 -11.34 -5.57
N ASP A 25 10.22 -10.74 -6.08
CA ASP A 25 11.41 -11.50 -6.46
C ASP A 25 12.28 -11.81 -5.23
N SER A 26 12.24 -10.93 -4.22
CA SER A 26 12.91 -11.05 -2.93
C SER A 26 12.24 -10.13 -1.90
N SER A 27 12.77 -10.09 -0.67
CA SER A 27 12.31 -9.14 0.37
C SER A 27 12.37 -7.67 -0.06
N ASP A 28 13.25 -7.33 -1.00
CA ASP A 28 13.57 -5.94 -1.35
C ASP A 28 13.28 -5.59 -2.81
N SER A 29 12.79 -6.54 -3.61
CA SER A 29 12.52 -6.31 -5.03
C SER A 29 11.29 -7.04 -5.52
N PHE A 30 10.68 -6.50 -6.58
CA PHE A 30 9.52 -7.08 -7.23
C PHE A 30 9.62 -7.04 -8.75
N HIS A 31 8.91 -7.95 -9.38
CA HIS A 31 8.72 -8.02 -10.82
C HIS A 31 7.33 -7.47 -11.15
N TYR A 32 7.27 -6.55 -12.10
CA TYR A 32 6.04 -6.03 -12.67
C TYR A 32 6.01 -6.32 -14.17
N LYS A 33 4.98 -6.99 -14.64
CA LYS A 33 4.69 -7.18 -16.05
C LYS A 33 3.33 -6.59 -16.36
N GLY A 34 3.34 -5.50 -17.09
CA GLY A 34 2.14 -4.72 -17.44
C GLY A 34 1.77 -4.86 -18.91
N ILE A 35 1.04 -3.84 -19.41
CA ILE A 35 0.49 -3.81 -20.76
C ILE A 35 1.57 -3.56 -21.80
N LEU A 36 2.52 -2.66 -21.48
CA LEU A 36 3.56 -2.20 -22.40
C LEU A 36 4.95 -2.72 -22.04
N ARG A 37 5.20 -3.01 -20.78
CA ARG A 37 6.54 -3.23 -20.24
C ARG A 37 6.62 -4.41 -19.30
N ASP A 38 7.81 -4.95 -19.19
CA ASP A 38 8.19 -6.00 -18.25
C ASP A 38 9.40 -5.49 -17.45
N PHE A 39 9.20 -5.19 -16.17
CA PHE A 39 10.23 -4.65 -15.30
C PHE A 39 10.61 -5.68 -14.23
N ARG A 40 11.84 -6.12 -14.24
CA ARG A 40 12.42 -7.00 -13.22
C ARG A 40 13.25 -6.23 -12.21
N ASN A 41 13.36 -6.78 -11.01
CA ASN A 41 14.18 -6.21 -9.94
C ASN A 41 13.86 -4.74 -9.65
N LEU A 42 12.57 -4.37 -9.64
CA LEU A 42 12.15 -3.05 -9.16
C LEU A 42 12.33 -3.00 -7.66
N LYS A 43 12.90 -1.90 -7.16
CA LYS A 43 13.07 -1.64 -5.72
C LYS A 43 12.31 -0.40 -5.32
N SER A 44 11.79 -0.40 -4.10
CA SER A 44 11.09 0.76 -3.55
C SER A 44 11.53 1.04 -2.12
N ASN A 45 11.52 2.31 -1.75
CA ASN A 45 11.72 2.75 -0.38
C ASN A 45 10.48 2.57 0.51
N LEU A 46 9.29 2.40 -0.09
CA LEU A 46 8.07 2.20 0.69
C LEU A 46 8.10 0.83 1.38
N LYS A 47 7.83 0.84 2.68
CA LYS A 47 7.72 -0.37 3.50
C LYS A 47 6.27 -0.85 3.56
N GLY A 48 6.09 -2.13 3.90
CA GLY A 48 4.78 -2.77 3.98
C GLY A 48 4.43 -3.59 2.73
N SER A 49 3.99 -4.82 2.93
CA SER A 49 3.72 -5.80 1.88
C SER A 49 2.67 -5.31 0.86
N TYR A 50 1.71 -4.51 1.30
CA TYR A 50 0.66 -3.93 0.45
C TYR A 50 1.17 -2.88 -0.54
N GLN A 51 2.33 -2.26 -0.27
CA GLN A 51 2.87 -1.20 -1.12
C GLN A 51 3.26 -1.72 -2.51
N THR A 52 3.72 -2.95 -2.61
CA THR A 52 4.04 -3.56 -3.90
C THR A 52 2.84 -3.53 -4.85
N LYS A 53 1.64 -3.82 -4.35
CA LYS A 53 0.40 -3.75 -5.14
C LYS A 53 0.06 -2.30 -5.53
N ASN A 54 0.22 -1.35 -4.61
CA ASN A 54 -0.02 0.06 -4.89
C ASN A 54 0.95 0.60 -5.96
N LEU A 55 2.22 0.23 -5.87
CA LEU A 55 3.24 0.60 -6.85
C LEU A 55 2.95 0.00 -8.22
N ALA A 56 2.48 -1.24 -8.29
CA ALA A 56 2.07 -1.85 -9.54
C ALA A 56 0.91 -1.10 -10.21
N LEU A 57 -0.10 -0.68 -9.43
CA LEU A 57 -1.19 0.16 -9.93
C LEU A 57 -0.68 1.51 -10.45
N ALA A 58 0.26 2.13 -9.75
CA ALA A 58 0.87 3.39 -10.19
C ALA A 58 1.63 3.23 -11.52
N ILE A 59 2.40 2.14 -11.67
CA ILE A 59 3.12 1.84 -12.92
C ILE A 59 2.12 1.55 -14.05
N ALA A 60 1.05 0.79 -13.79
CA ALA A 60 0.01 0.54 -14.77
C ALA A 60 -0.68 1.83 -15.25
N ALA A 61 -0.95 2.77 -14.32
CA ALA A 61 -1.49 4.08 -14.68
C ALA A 61 -0.52 4.89 -15.57
N ILE A 62 0.78 4.84 -15.29
CA ILE A 62 1.82 5.45 -16.13
C ILE A 62 1.81 4.83 -17.52
N GLU A 63 1.71 3.51 -17.66
CA GLU A 63 1.65 2.83 -18.95
C GLU A 63 0.44 3.27 -19.78
N ILE A 64 -0.73 3.44 -19.13
CA ILE A 64 -1.93 3.93 -19.80
C ILE A 64 -1.72 5.36 -20.31
N LEU A 65 -1.16 6.25 -19.48
CA LEU A 65 -0.86 7.62 -19.88
C LEU A 65 0.13 7.68 -21.06
N GLN A 66 1.15 6.81 -21.05
CA GLN A 66 2.10 6.70 -22.16
C GLN A 66 1.45 6.14 -23.43
N LYS A 67 0.59 5.10 -23.29
CA LYS A 67 -0.14 4.53 -24.42
C LYS A 67 -1.03 5.57 -25.11
N ASN A 68 -1.62 6.46 -24.33
CA ASN A 68 -2.46 7.54 -24.83
C ASN A 68 -1.66 8.80 -25.22
N GLN A 69 -0.34 8.72 -25.25
CA GLN A 69 0.59 9.79 -25.66
C GLN A 69 0.50 11.07 -24.79
N HIS A 70 0.00 10.96 -23.54
CA HIS A 70 -0.07 12.11 -22.65
C HIS A 70 1.28 12.42 -22.00
N VAL A 71 2.14 11.40 -21.82
CA VAL A 71 3.44 11.52 -21.15
C VAL A 71 4.47 10.61 -21.81
N SER A 72 5.76 10.96 -21.66
CA SER A 72 6.88 10.10 -22.02
C SER A 72 7.73 9.90 -20.76
N ILE A 73 7.74 8.69 -20.21
CA ILE A 73 8.47 8.35 -18.99
C ILE A 73 9.42 7.19 -19.28
N THR A 74 10.69 7.36 -18.94
CA THR A 74 11.71 6.33 -19.14
C THR A 74 11.66 5.28 -18.05
N GLU A 75 12.25 4.11 -18.27
CA GLU A 75 12.44 3.11 -17.22
C GLU A 75 13.29 3.65 -16.08
N GLU A 76 14.33 4.40 -16.37
CA GLU A 76 15.19 5.05 -15.39
C GLU A 76 14.38 5.96 -14.46
N SER A 77 13.51 6.81 -15.02
CA SER A 77 12.63 7.68 -14.22
C SER A 77 11.68 6.90 -13.30
N ILE A 78 11.18 5.74 -13.75
CA ILE A 78 10.36 4.86 -12.93
C ILE A 78 11.19 4.30 -11.77
N ARG A 79 12.39 3.78 -12.06
CA ARG A 79 13.27 3.20 -11.03
C ARG A 79 13.72 4.24 -10.01
N ASP A 80 14.09 5.43 -10.46
CA ASP A 80 14.48 6.54 -9.60
C ASP A 80 13.31 6.98 -8.71
N GLY A 81 12.12 7.14 -9.29
CA GLY A 81 10.91 7.47 -8.53
C GLY A 81 10.59 6.44 -7.45
N LEU A 82 10.67 5.15 -7.77
CA LEU A 82 10.45 4.07 -6.81
C LEU A 82 11.49 4.04 -5.68
N SER A 83 12.75 4.33 -5.99
CA SER A 83 13.86 4.30 -5.02
C SER A 83 13.89 5.51 -4.11
N THR A 84 13.31 6.64 -4.54
CA THR A 84 13.33 7.91 -3.80
C THR A 84 12.00 8.25 -3.13
N ILE A 85 10.92 7.52 -3.46
CA ILE A 85 9.60 7.78 -2.91
C ILE A 85 9.60 7.67 -1.38
N SER A 86 8.93 8.61 -0.74
CA SER A 86 8.64 8.61 0.69
C SER A 86 7.17 8.99 0.88
N TRP A 87 6.50 8.36 1.82
CA TRP A 87 5.10 8.67 2.14
C TRP A 87 4.87 8.57 3.64
N GLU A 88 4.76 9.72 4.25
CA GLU A 88 4.54 9.84 5.69
C GLU A 88 3.26 9.14 6.14
N GLY A 89 3.30 8.47 7.29
CA GLY A 89 2.16 7.76 7.85
C GLY A 89 1.68 6.54 7.03
N ARG A 90 2.53 5.95 6.20
CA ARG A 90 2.24 4.70 5.47
C ARG A 90 3.31 3.66 5.77
N PHE A 91 3.12 2.90 6.85
CA PHE A 91 4.11 1.99 7.42
C PHE A 91 5.47 2.68 7.58
N GLU A 92 5.44 3.90 8.06
CA GLU A 92 6.62 4.73 8.23
C GLU A 92 7.38 4.29 9.48
N VAL A 93 8.56 3.75 9.31
CA VAL A 93 9.44 3.35 10.42
C VAL A 93 10.25 4.57 10.85
N VAL A 94 9.76 5.26 11.89
CA VAL A 94 10.40 6.46 12.45
C VAL A 94 11.64 6.11 13.27
N ARG A 95 11.64 4.93 13.86
CA ARG A 95 12.75 4.41 14.66
C ARG A 95 12.76 2.89 14.62
N ASP A 96 13.97 2.30 14.51
CA ASP A 96 14.13 0.85 14.42
C ASP A 96 14.23 0.14 15.79
N LYS A 97 14.80 0.79 16.80
CA LYS A 97 15.10 0.14 18.09
C LYS A 97 14.82 1.06 19.28
N PRO A 98 13.77 0.80 20.08
CA PRO A 98 12.65 -0.09 19.74
C PRO A 98 11.89 0.43 18.54
N PRO A 99 11.23 -0.44 17.75
CA PRO A 99 10.54 0.02 16.55
C PRO A 99 9.39 0.97 16.88
N LEU A 100 9.34 2.11 16.17
CA LEU A 100 8.23 3.06 16.19
C LEU A 100 7.72 3.23 14.77
N ILE A 101 6.47 2.85 14.53
CA ILE A 101 5.84 2.84 13.22
C ILE A 101 4.65 3.79 13.24
N LEU A 102 4.55 4.65 12.24
CA LEU A 102 3.37 5.45 11.97
C LEU A 102 2.63 4.89 10.78
N ASP A 103 1.33 4.67 10.95
CA ASP A 103 0.45 4.21 9.86
C ASP A 103 -0.93 4.84 9.97
N SER A 104 -1.55 5.12 8.84
CA SER A 104 -2.86 5.74 8.75
C SER A 104 -4.00 4.74 8.52
N ALA A 105 -3.78 3.46 8.82
CA ALA A 105 -4.83 2.45 8.78
C ALA A 105 -6.02 2.85 9.67
N HIS A 106 -7.22 2.87 9.10
CA HIS A 106 -8.42 3.35 9.78
C HIS A 106 -9.69 2.55 9.40
N ASN A 107 -9.53 1.41 8.72
CA ASN A 107 -10.61 0.49 8.38
C ASN A 107 -10.11 -0.95 8.47
N PRO A 108 -11.01 -1.96 8.52
CA PRO A 108 -10.61 -3.36 8.71
C PRO A 108 -9.64 -3.88 7.63
N GLY A 109 -9.84 -3.51 6.37
CA GLY A 109 -8.93 -3.93 5.28
C GLY A 109 -7.52 -3.37 5.44
N ALA A 110 -7.40 -2.10 5.84
CA ALA A 110 -6.11 -1.49 6.15
C ALA A 110 -5.47 -2.12 7.40
N ALA A 111 -6.26 -2.50 8.42
CA ALA A 111 -5.77 -3.21 9.59
C ALA A 111 -5.13 -4.56 9.22
N ILE A 112 -5.78 -5.33 8.35
CA ILE A 112 -5.23 -6.60 7.84
C ILE A 112 -3.86 -6.36 7.19
N SER A 113 -3.78 -5.41 6.27
CA SER A 113 -2.54 -5.09 5.57
C SER A 113 -1.43 -4.58 6.50
N LEU A 114 -1.80 -3.82 7.53
CA LEU A 114 -0.88 -3.38 8.57
C LEU A 114 -0.33 -4.56 9.39
N VAL A 115 -1.22 -5.46 9.83
CA VAL A 115 -0.83 -6.66 10.58
C VAL A 115 0.12 -7.54 9.76
N GLU A 116 -0.22 -7.82 8.50
CA GLU A 116 0.62 -8.58 7.58
C GLU A 116 2.02 -7.93 7.48
N SER A 117 2.08 -6.62 7.27
CA SER A 117 3.34 -5.88 7.14
C SER A 117 4.17 -5.89 8.42
N ILE A 118 3.53 -5.80 9.60
CA ILE A 118 4.21 -5.88 10.90
C ILE A 118 4.76 -7.30 11.11
N VAL A 119 3.97 -8.34 10.86
CA VAL A 119 4.39 -9.74 11.04
C VAL A 119 5.55 -10.09 10.11
N ASP A 120 5.52 -9.63 8.87
CA ASP A 120 6.57 -9.85 7.88
C ASP A 120 7.88 -9.14 8.28
N THR A 121 7.77 -7.91 8.82
CA THR A 121 8.95 -7.09 9.15
C THR A 121 9.50 -7.42 10.54
N TYR A 122 8.63 -7.71 11.50
CA TYR A 122 8.97 -7.94 12.91
C TYR A 122 8.30 -9.24 13.41
N PRO A 123 8.73 -10.41 12.92
CA PRO A 123 8.13 -11.68 13.30
C PRO A 123 8.20 -11.92 14.83
N ASN A 124 7.11 -12.50 15.35
CA ASN A 124 6.98 -12.84 16.77
C ASN A 124 7.09 -11.66 17.76
N THR A 125 6.86 -10.43 17.26
CA THR A 125 6.89 -9.22 18.09
C THR A 125 5.47 -8.76 18.38
N LYS A 126 5.21 -8.38 19.64
CA LYS A 126 3.98 -7.68 20.04
C LYS A 126 4.26 -6.18 20.12
N PHE A 127 3.23 -5.40 19.81
CA PHE A 127 3.32 -3.95 19.79
C PHE A 127 2.35 -3.29 20.77
N SER A 128 2.77 -2.17 21.32
CA SER A 128 1.86 -1.25 21.97
C SER A 128 1.27 -0.31 20.91
N PHE A 129 -0.06 -0.26 20.81
CA PHE A 129 -0.76 0.58 19.85
C PHE A 129 -1.31 1.84 20.52
N LEU A 130 -1.06 3.00 19.90
CA LEU A 130 -1.77 4.24 20.17
C LEU A 130 -2.70 4.52 18.99
N ILE A 131 -4.01 4.51 19.21
CA ILE A 131 -5.02 4.59 18.15
C ILE A 131 -5.95 5.77 18.39
N GLY A 132 -6.14 6.58 17.32
CA GLY A 132 -7.21 7.53 17.20
C GLY A 132 -7.99 7.28 15.91
N MET A 133 -9.31 7.14 16.00
CA MET A 133 -10.18 6.90 14.84
C MET A 133 -11.46 7.72 14.97
N LEU A 134 -12.01 8.16 13.83
CA LEU A 134 -13.31 8.83 13.77
C LEU A 134 -14.45 7.84 14.02
N ASP A 135 -15.58 8.33 14.53
CA ASP A 135 -16.73 7.50 14.99
C ASP A 135 -17.40 6.71 13.85
N ASP A 136 -17.26 7.15 12.59
CA ASP A 136 -17.82 6.49 11.41
C ASP A 136 -17.04 5.25 10.94
N LYS A 137 -15.93 4.92 11.61
CA LYS A 137 -15.08 3.78 11.26
C LYS A 137 -15.46 2.50 12.01
N GLY A 138 -15.22 1.38 11.39
CA GLY A 138 -15.54 0.06 11.95
C GLY A 138 -14.57 -0.38 13.08
N HIS A 139 -14.60 0.32 14.23
CA HIS A 139 -13.66 0.17 15.34
C HIS A 139 -13.50 -1.29 15.79
N SER A 140 -14.63 -1.99 16.04
CA SER A 140 -14.60 -3.37 16.55
C SER A 140 -13.87 -4.32 15.60
N ASN A 141 -14.10 -4.20 14.29
CA ASN A 141 -13.45 -5.05 13.30
C ASN A 141 -11.96 -4.69 13.18
N PHE A 142 -11.63 -3.39 13.18
CA PHE A 142 -10.24 -2.94 13.19
C PHE A 142 -9.47 -3.50 14.38
N LEU A 143 -10.02 -3.37 15.61
CA LEU A 143 -9.39 -3.84 16.84
C LEU A 143 -9.24 -5.37 16.85
N LYS A 144 -10.20 -6.09 16.29
CA LYS A 144 -10.13 -7.54 16.15
C LYS A 144 -8.93 -7.96 15.31
N GLU A 145 -8.69 -7.29 14.18
CA GLU A 145 -7.57 -7.62 13.29
C GLU A 145 -6.21 -7.41 13.97
N ILE A 146 -6.01 -6.28 14.65
CA ILE A 146 -4.72 -6.00 15.31
C ILE A 146 -4.50 -6.78 16.61
N SER A 147 -5.54 -7.40 17.19
CA SER A 147 -5.49 -8.04 18.51
C SER A 147 -4.41 -9.10 18.63
N SER A 148 -4.16 -9.84 17.53
CA SER A 148 -3.17 -10.91 17.48
C SER A 148 -1.74 -10.44 17.72
N ILE A 149 -1.42 -9.17 17.45
CA ILE A 149 -0.08 -8.57 17.58
C ILE A 149 -0.03 -7.48 18.65
N THR A 150 -1.12 -7.25 19.37
CA THR A 150 -1.21 -6.20 20.41
C THR A 150 -0.75 -6.72 21.77
N GLU A 151 0.13 -5.98 22.43
CA GLU A 151 0.47 -6.12 23.83
C GLU A 151 -0.29 -5.13 24.71
N THR A 152 -0.28 -3.85 24.31
CA THR A 152 -0.96 -2.76 24.99
C THR A 152 -1.75 -1.93 24.00
N LEU A 153 -2.97 -1.53 24.36
CA LEU A 153 -3.82 -0.67 23.55
C LEU A 153 -4.11 0.64 24.29
N ILE A 154 -3.75 1.75 23.67
CA ILE A 154 -4.07 3.10 24.13
C ILE A 154 -5.00 3.73 23.10
N ILE A 155 -6.16 4.20 23.53
CA ILE A 155 -7.14 4.83 22.65
C ILE A 155 -7.21 6.32 22.98
N THR A 156 -7.11 7.16 21.97
CA THR A 156 -7.26 8.61 22.08
C THR A 156 -8.43 9.11 21.23
N ARG A 157 -8.98 10.24 21.62
CA ARG A 157 -9.97 10.94 20.79
C ARG A 157 -9.27 11.67 19.64
N VAL A 158 -9.87 11.60 18.48
CA VAL A 158 -9.55 12.49 17.37
C VAL A 158 -10.52 13.67 17.46
N PRO A 159 -10.04 14.92 17.52
CA PRO A 159 -10.93 16.08 17.47
C PRO A 159 -11.73 16.01 16.16
N SER A 160 -13.06 15.97 16.25
CA SER A 160 -13.93 16.24 15.10
C SER A 160 -14.05 17.75 14.96
N GLU A 161 -13.70 18.30 13.82
CA GLU A 161 -14.04 19.67 13.48
C GLU A 161 -15.53 19.91 13.44
#